data_81ba26029d52c0412b39bb426760cd9e
#
_entry.id   81ba26029d52c0412b39bb426760cd9e
#
_cell.length_a   1.000
_cell.length_b   1.000
_cell.length_c   1.000
_cell.angle_alpha   90.00
_cell.angle_beta   90.00
_cell.angle_gamma   90.00
#
_symmetry.space_group_name_H-M   'P 1'
#
loop_
_entity.id
_entity.type
_entity.pdbx_description
1 polymer ?
#
loop_
_entity_poly.entity_id
_entity_poly.type
_entity_poly.pdbx_seq_one_letter_code
_entity_poly.pdbx_strand_id
1 'polypeptide(L)'
;MENADSNEVKPLPETHNYNKKTQNAWAFYDWANSVYPLVITTAIFPIFYDSHVVEFTKNVQGEVVNYVNFFGFEMVNTAVVAIVSAIYFLLICLFIPLLSGIADYSGSKKNYLRFFCYFGSVSCAALYFFNIEYLEISMCIFALAGIGFWSSLVFYNAYLPEVAPEQEHDRLSAKGFSMGYVGSVILLILCLV
;
A
#
# COMPACT_ATOMS: atom_id res chain seq x y z
N MET A 1 62.05 10.77 15.04
CA MET A 1 60.79 10.75 15.78
C MET A 1 59.73 10.33 14.82
N GLU A 2 59.42 9.09 14.89
CA GLU A 2 58.63 8.27 13.95
C GLU A 2 57.17 8.35 14.38
N ASN A 3 56.32 8.96 13.53
CA ASN A 3 54.90 8.92 13.76
C ASN A 3 54.38 7.59 13.21
N ALA A 4 54.05 6.68 14.09
CA ALA A 4 53.35 5.45 13.81
C ALA A 4 51.92 5.81 13.37
N ASP A 5 51.66 5.64 12.07
CA ASP A 5 50.37 5.67 11.47
C ASP A 5 49.59 4.44 11.95
N SER A 6 48.71 4.65 12.92
CA SER A 6 47.80 3.61 13.40
C SER A 6 46.72 3.40 12.33
N ASN A 7 47.00 2.46 11.42
CA ASN A 7 45.96 1.88 10.56
C ASN A 7 44.87 1.24 11.46
N GLU A 8 43.86 2.04 11.83
CA GLU A 8 42.62 1.50 12.32
C GLU A 8 42.00 0.61 11.23
N VAL A 9 42.19 -0.68 11.34
CA VAL A 9 41.50 -1.68 10.54
C VAL A 9 40.02 -1.54 10.88
N LYS A 10 39.29 -0.83 10.00
CA LYS A 10 37.83 -0.75 10.05
C LYS A 10 37.30 -2.18 10.12
N PRO A 11 36.53 -2.57 11.14
CA PRO A 11 36.01 -3.92 11.26
C PRO A 11 35.26 -4.26 9.97
N LEU A 12 35.57 -5.40 9.40
CA LEU A 12 34.87 -5.93 8.22
C LEU A 12 33.36 -5.97 8.56
N PRO A 13 32.48 -5.54 7.66
CA PRO A 13 31.04 -5.61 7.89
C PRO A 13 30.69 -7.06 8.21
N GLU A 14 29.89 -7.24 9.26
CA GLU A 14 29.38 -8.55 9.66
C GLU A 14 28.83 -9.23 8.40
N THR A 15 29.29 -10.45 8.13
CA THR A 15 28.81 -11.26 6.99
C THR A 15 27.36 -11.64 7.26
N HIS A 16 26.45 -10.76 6.87
CA HIS A 16 25.02 -11.05 6.88
C HIS A 16 24.79 -12.23 5.94
N ASN A 17 24.39 -13.35 6.50
CA ASN A 17 24.17 -14.57 5.73
C ASN A 17 22.83 -14.48 4.99
N TYR A 18 22.82 -13.82 3.84
CA TYR A 18 21.64 -13.62 3.02
C TYR A 18 21.10 -14.95 2.48
N ASN A 19 19.84 -15.26 2.82
CA ASN A 19 19.21 -16.51 2.46
C ASN A 19 18.31 -16.34 1.22
N LYS A 20 18.57 -17.09 0.15
CA LYS A 20 17.74 -17.09 -1.08
C LYS A 20 16.27 -17.42 -0.83
N LYS A 21 15.96 -18.21 0.20
CA LYS A 21 14.57 -18.49 0.59
C LYS A 21 13.88 -17.23 1.10
N THR A 22 14.58 -16.42 1.89
CA THR A 22 14.06 -15.14 2.41
C THR A 22 13.89 -14.13 1.26
N GLN A 23 14.84 -14.05 0.33
CA GLN A 23 14.74 -13.21 -0.88
C GLN A 23 13.53 -13.59 -1.73
N ASN A 24 13.32 -14.90 -1.96
CA ASN A 24 12.16 -15.36 -2.71
C ASN A 24 10.83 -15.06 -1.99
N ALA A 25 10.80 -15.21 -0.67
CA ALA A 25 9.62 -14.89 0.13
C ALA A 25 9.32 -13.38 0.09
N TRP A 26 10.36 -12.54 0.12
CA TRP A 26 10.22 -11.09 -0.02
C TRP A 26 9.64 -10.72 -1.40
N ALA A 27 10.17 -11.26 -2.48
CA ALA A 27 9.63 -11.03 -3.83
C ALA A 27 8.20 -11.57 -3.98
N PHE A 28 7.87 -12.71 -3.34
CA PHE A 28 6.53 -13.29 -3.37
C PHE A 28 5.51 -12.46 -2.59
N TYR A 29 5.94 -11.71 -1.57
CA TYR A 29 5.06 -10.77 -0.88
C TYR A 29 4.49 -9.73 -1.86
N ASP A 30 5.31 -9.22 -2.77
CA ASP A 30 4.87 -8.23 -3.76
C ASP A 30 3.82 -8.82 -4.73
N TRP A 31 3.92 -10.11 -5.07
CA TRP A 31 2.89 -10.82 -5.83
C TRP A 31 1.51 -10.73 -5.18
N ALA A 32 1.44 -10.91 -3.87
CA ALA A 32 0.18 -10.82 -3.13
C ALA A 32 -0.28 -9.38 -2.88
N ASN A 33 0.67 -8.46 -2.64
CA ASN A 33 0.38 -7.09 -2.24
C ASN A 33 -0.03 -6.19 -3.42
N SER A 34 0.57 -6.37 -4.61
CA SER A 34 0.31 -5.56 -5.81
C SER A 34 -1.11 -5.70 -6.38
N VAL A 35 -1.84 -6.70 -5.94
CA VAL A 35 -3.27 -6.90 -6.26
C VAL A 35 -4.13 -5.72 -5.80
N TYR A 36 -3.84 -5.14 -4.64
CA TYR A 36 -4.64 -4.04 -4.09
C TYR A 36 -4.63 -2.79 -5.00
N PRO A 37 -3.48 -2.20 -5.37
CA PRO A 37 -3.48 -1.00 -6.21
C PRO A 37 -4.02 -1.25 -7.62
N LEU A 38 -3.67 -2.36 -8.26
CA LEU A 38 -4.05 -2.62 -9.65
C LEU A 38 -5.51 -3.09 -9.77
N VAL A 39 -5.93 -4.03 -8.94
CA VAL A 39 -7.27 -4.62 -9.09
C VAL A 39 -8.29 -3.83 -8.28
N ILE A 40 -8.04 -3.61 -6.99
CA ILE A 40 -9.03 -2.98 -6.11
C ILE A 40 -9.15 -1.49 -6.43
N THR A 41 -8.08 -0.70 -6.23
CA THR A 41 -8.19 0.75 -6.29
C THR A 41 -8.26 1.33 -7.70
N THR A 42 -7.68 0.67 -8.70
CA THR A 42 -7.63 1.21 -10.08
C THR A 42 -8.73 0.65 -10.98
N ALA A 43 -9.08 -0.63 -10.83
CA ALA A 43 -10.02 -1.29 -11.75
C ALA A 43 -11.41 -1.50 -11.13
N ILE A 44 -11.51 -2.27 -10.06
CA ILE A 44 -12.81 -2.77 -9.58
C ILE A 44 -13.56 -1.72 -8.75
N PHE A 45 -12.90 -1.13 -7.75
CA PHE A 45 -13.58 -0.21 -6.84
C PHE A 45 -14.13 1.04 -7.52
N PRO A 46 -13.42 1.74 -8.43
CA PRO A 46 -13.99 2.91 -9.11
C PRO A 46 -15.23 2.58 -9.94
N ILE A 47 -15.22 1.47 -10.68
CA ILE A 47 -16.36 1.03 -11.50
C ILE A 47 -17.54 0.67 -10.61
N PHE A 48 -17.30 -0.11 -9.56
CA PHE A 48 -18.32 -0.47 -8.58
C PHE A 48 -18.90 0.77 -7.92
N TYR A 49 -18.05 1.68 -7.45
CA TYR A 49 -18.44 2.91 -6.77
C TYR A 49 -19.29 3.81 -7.68
N ASP A 50 -18.83 4.10 -8.88
CA ASP A 50 -19.55 4.98 -9.82
C ASP A 50 -20.92 4.41 -10.23
N SER A 51 -21.05 3.10 -10.34
CA SER A 51 -22.30 2.44 -10.71
C SER A 51 -23.30 2.28 -9.57
N HIS A 52 -22.83 2.20 -8.30
CA HIS A 52 -23.69 1.89 -7.16
C HIS A 52 -23.90 3.09 -6.21
N VAL A 53 -23.05 4.09 -6.28
CA VAL A 53 -23.10 5.25 -5.36
C VAL A 53 -23.65 6.46 -6.10
N VAL A 54 -24.95 6.48 -6.31
CA VAL A 54 -25.67 7.60 -6.93
C VAL A 54 -26.94 7.87 -6.15
N GLU A 55 -27.06 9.04 -5.51
CA GLU A 55 -28.31 9.48 -4.90
C GLU A 55 -29.18 10.27 -5.87
N PHE A 56 -28.56 11.17 -6.64
CA PHE A 56 -29.24 11.98 -7.64
C PHE A 56 -28.29 12.41 -8.75
N THR A 57 -28.84 12.78 -9.87
CA THR A 57 -28.08 13.24 -11.04
C THR A 57 -28.44 14.69 -11.38
N LYS A 58 -27.44 15.46 -11.80
CA LYS A 58 -27.63 16.82 -12.33
C LYS A 58 -27.07 16.90 -13.75
N ASN A 59 -27.80 17.63 -14.59
CA ASN A 59 -27.26 17.93 -15.93
C ASN A 59 -26.40 19.19 -15.83
N VAL A 60 -25.10 19.03 -16.02
CA VAL A 60 -24.12 20.11 -15.98
C VAL A 60 -23.50 20.26 -17.36
N GLN A 61 -23.80 21.37 -18.04
CA GLN A 61 -23.28 21.66 -19.39
C GLN A 61 -23.57 20.59 -20.46
N GLY A 62 -24.68 19.83 -20.31
CA GLY A 62 -25.06 18.77 -21.23
C GLY A 62 -24.59 17.37 -20.84
N GLU A 63 -23.82 17.22 -19.77
CA GLU A 63 -23.40 15.93 -19.22
C GLU A 63 -24.19 15.59 -17.96
N VAL A 64 -24.54 14.31 -17.79
CA VAL A 64 -25.20 13.79 -16.60
C VAL A 64 -24.12 13.46 -15.56
N VAL A 65 -24.10 14.21 -14.46
CA VAL A 65 -23.15 14.04 -13.38
C VAL A 65 -23.83 13.45 -12.17
N ASN A 66 -23.24 12.42 -11.59
CA ASN A 66 -23.73 11.73 -10.40
C ASN A 66 -23.31 12.46 -9.12
N TYR A 67 -24.25 12.66 -8.22
CA TYR A 67 -24.05 13.34 -6.94
C TYR A 67 -24.44 12.45 -5.76
N VAL A 68 -23.79 12.68 -4.65
CA VAL A 68 -24.07 12.05 -3.35
C VAL A 68 -23.97 13.08 -2.23
N ASN A 69 -24.66 12.81 -1.12
CA ASN A 69 -24.45 13.52 0.13
C ASN A 69 -23.35 12.84 0.93
N PHE A 70 -22.32 13.61 1.29
CA PHE A 70 -21.21 13.12 2.10
C PHE A 70 -20.97 14.10 3.24
N PHE A 71 -21.17 13.66 4.49
CA PHE A 71 -21.17 14.52 5.68
C PHE A 71 -22.08 15.76 5.58
N GLY A 72 -23.21 15.64 4.88
CA GLY A 72 -24.16 16.75 4.69
C GLY A 72 -23.81 17.72 3.56
N PHE A 73 -22.75 17.45 2.79
CA PHE A 73 -22.40 18.24 1.60
C PHE A 73 -22.74 17.48 0.32
N GLU A 74 -23.42 18.15 -0.61
CA GLU A 74 -23.62 17.62 -1.95
C GLU A 74 -22.30 17.65 -2.72
N MET A 75 -21.84 16.49 -3.17
CA MET A 75 -20.58 16.33 -3.92
C MET A 75 -20.78 15.45 -5.14
N VAL A 76 -19.95 15.65 -6.16
CA VAL A 76 -19.81 14.69 -7.25
C VAL A 76 -19.30 13.37 -6.65
N ASN A 77 -19.91 12.23 -6.99
CA ASN A 77 -19.59 10.95 -6.39
C ASN A 77 -18.09 10.60 -6.48
N THR A 78 -17.46 10.82 -7.64
CA THR A 78 -16.02 10.56 -7.85
C THR A 78 -15.12 11.48 -7.02
N ALA A 79 -15.58 12.70 -6.69
CA ALA A 79 -14.82 13.62 -5.84
C ALA A 79 -14.68 13.10 -4.41
N VAL A 80 -15.67 12.35 -3.89
CA VAL A 80 -15.60 11.75 -2.55
C VAL A 80 -14.43 10.77 -2.47
N VAL A 81 -14.26 9.90 -3.47
CA VAL A 81 -13.13 8.95 -3.52
C VAL A 81 -11.79 9.69 -3.55
N ALA A 82 -11.70 10.77 -4.35
CA ALA A 82 -10.49 11.57 -4.44
C ALA A 82 -10.16 12.27 -3.12
N ILE A 83 -11.13 12.87 -2.45
CA ILE A 83 -10.96 13.56 -1.16
C ILE A 83 -10.54 12.56 -0.08
N VAL A 84 -11.22 11.42 0.04
CA VAL A 84 -10.88 10.38 1.02
C VAL A 84 -9.47 9.84 0.75
N SER A 85 -9.12 9.64 -0.53
CA SER A 85 -7.77 9.22 -0.90
C SER A 85 -6.72 10.26 -0.53
N ALA A 86 -6.98 11.54 -0.77
CA ALA A 86 -6.08 12.62 -0.38
C ALA A 86 -5.88 12.68 1.14
N ILE A 87 -6.94 12.48 1.92
CA ILE A 87 -6.88 12.49 3.39
C ILE A 87 -6.02 11.33 3.90
N TYR A 88 -6.26 10.10 3.45
CA TYR A 88 -5.47 8.99 3.95
C TYR A 88 -3.99 9.06 3.49
N PHE A 89 -3.70 9.56 2.29
CA PHE A 89 -2.31 9.82 1.88
C PHE A 89 -1.64 10.89 2.75
N LEU A 90 -2.34 11.95 3.10
CA LEU A 90 -1.83 12.96 4.02
C LEU A 90 -1.48 12.35 5.39
N LEU A 91 -2.37 11.51 5.93
CA LEU A 91 -2.12 10.80 7.19
C LEU A 91 -0.88 9.90 7.09
N ILE A 92 -0.74 9.16 6.00
CA ILE A 92 0.44 8.32 5.75
C ILE A 92 1.71 9.17 5.73
N CYS A 93 1.72 10.30 4.99
CA CYS A 93 2.88 11.20 4.91
C CYS A 93 3.29 11.77 6.27
N LEU A 94 2.33 12.01 7.17
CA LEU A 94 2.60 12.54 8.51
C LEU A 94 3.09 11.47 9.48
N PHE A 95 2.50 10.28 9.45
CA PHE A 95 2.73 9.24 10.47
C PHE A 95 3.82 8.24 10.10
N ILE A 96 3.99 7.93 8.82
CA ILE A 96 4.97 6.91 8.39
C ILE A 96 6.42 7.28 8.74
N PRO A 97 6.91 8.52 8.58
CA PRO A 97 8.27 8.85 8.97
C PRO A 97 8.53 8.62 10.47
N LEU A 98 7.54 8.92 11.32
CA LEU A 98 7.63 8.68 12.76
C LEU A 98 7.68 7.18 13.08
N LEU A 99 6.77 6.40 12.47
CA LEU A 99 6.71 4.95 12.65
C LEU A 99 7.94 4.25 12.09
N SER A 100 8.48 4.71 10.96
CA SER A 100 9.72 4.17 10.37
C SER A 100 10.91 4.39 11.32
N GLY A 101 11.04 5.61 11.88
CA GLY A 101 12.09 5.90 12.87
C GLY A 101 12.00 4.99 14.10
N ILE A 102 10.80 4.76 14.62
CA ILE A 102 10.58 3.84 15.75
C ILE A 102 10.89 2.39 15.36
N ALA A 103 10.49 1.98 14.16
CA ALA A 103 10.74 0.63 13.67
C ALA A 103 12.24 0.36 13.44
N ASP A 104 12.98 1.35 12.94
CA ASP A 104 14.43 1.31 12.78
C ASP A 104 15.14 1.20 14.13
N TYR A 105 14.76 2.04 15.09
CA TYR A 105 15.33 2.03 16.43
C TYR A 105 15.08 0.70 17.18
N SER A 106 13.88 0.16 17.06
CA SER A 106 13.50 -1.10 17.75
C SER A 106 13.89 -2.37 17.00
N GLY A 107 14.43 -2.27 15.78
CA GLY A 107 14.71 -3.43 14.91
C GLY A 107 13.48 -4.26 14.56
N SER A 108 12.27 -3.66 14.59
CA SER A 108 11.01 -4.40 14.51
C SER A 108 10.23 -4.18 13.18
N LYS A 109 10.90 -3.77 12.10
CA LYS A 109 10.29 -3.50 10.78
C LYS A 109 9.34 -4.60 10.30
N LYS A 110 9.73 -5.86 10.50
CA LYS A 110 8.91 -7.03 10.12
C LYS A 110 7.59 -7.10 10.89
N ASN A 111 7.55 -6.66 12.14
CA ASN A 111 6.32 -6.65 12.93
C ASN A 111 5.37 -5.56 12.46
N TYR A 112 5.89 -4.36 12.11
CA TYR A 112 5.10 -3.29 11.51
C TYR A 112 4.57 -3.68 10.15
N LEU A 113 5.41 -4.27 9.27
CA LEU A 113 4.98 -4.83 7.99
C LEU A 113 3.81 -5.80 8.18
N ARG A 114 3.93 -6.76 9.10
CA ARG A 114 2.90 -7.76 9.39
C ARG A 114 1.61 -7.12 9.91
N PHE A 115 1.73 -6.17 10.84
CA PHE A 115 0.59 -5.45 11.40
C PHE A 115 -0.20 -4.74 10.30
N PHE A 116 0.46 -3.91 9.48
CA PHE A 116 -0.21 -3.16 8.41
C PHE A 116 -0.75 -4.06 7.29
N CYS A 117 -0.07 -5.17 7.00
CA CYS A 117 -0.56 -6.17 6.06
C CYS A 117 -1.89 -6.79 6.54
N TYR A 118 -1.98 -7.25 7.78
CA TYR A 118 -3.22 -7.80 8.34
C TYR A 118 -4.30 -6.74 8.48
N PHE A 119 -3.95 -5.56 8.97
CA PHE A 119 -4.87 -4.44 9.11
C PHE A 119 -5.48 -4.05 7.74
N GLY A 120 -4.66 -3.89 6.71
CA GLY A 120 -5.13 -3.59 5.36
C GLY A 120 -5.99 -4.71 4.76
N SER A 121 -5.59 -5.98 4.97
CA SER A 121 -6.35 -7.14 4.47
C SER A 121 -7.72 -7.26 5.12
N VAL A 122 -7.82 -7.08 6.43
CA VAL A 122 -9.09 -7.09 7.15
C VAL A 122 -9.99 -5.93 6.71
N SER A 123 -9.42 -4.72 6.58
CA SER A 123 -10.15 -3.55 6.09
C SER A 123 -10.64 -3.76 4.64
N CYS A 124 -9.81 -4.34 3.78
CA CYS A 124 -10.19 -4.66 2.41
C CYS A 124 -11.32 -5.71 2.37
N ALA A 125 -11.26 -6.75 3.21
CA ALA A 125 -12.34 -7.72 3.33
C ALA A 125 -13.64 -7.09 3.86
N ALA A 126 -13.54 -6.11 4.75
CA ALA A 126 -14.70 -5.38 5.28
C ALA A 126 -15.40 -4.51 4.22
N LEU A 127 -14.75 -4.17 3.10
CA LEU A 127 -15.39 -3.53 1.95
C LEU A 127 -16.50 -4.38 1.31
N TYR A 128 -16.53 -5.69 1.60
CA TYR A 128 -17.67 -6.54 1.23
C TYR A 128 -19.01 -6.02 1.78
N PHE A 129 -18.98 -5.36 2.94
CA PHE A 129 -20.16 -4.74 3.57
C PHE A 129 -20.41 -3.30 3.12
N PHE A 130 -19.82 -2.89 1.99
CA PHE A 130 -20.03 -1.55 1.46
C PHE A 130 -21.53 -1.29 1.22
N ASN A 131 -22.03 -0.18 1.79
CA ASN A 131 -23.42 0.20 1.65
C ASN A 131 -23.51 1.73 1.47
N ILE A 132 -24.33 2.16 0.50
CA ILE A 132 -24.59 3.58 0.23
C ILE A 132 -25.32 4.28 1.38
N GLU A 133 -26.19 3.57 2.11
CA GLU A 133 -26.90 4.13 3.28
C GLU A 133 -25.95 4.56 4.39
N TYR A 134 -24.76 3.97 4.45
CA TYR A 134 -23.70 4.27 5.42
C TYR A 134 -22.41 4.63 4.68
N LEU A 135 -22.54 5.57 3.71
CA LEU A 135 -21.45 5.92 2.81
C LEU A 135 -20.19 6.37 3.57
N GLU A 136 -20.35 7.16 4.63
CA GLU A 136 -19.23 7.66 5.44
C GLU A 136 -18.46 6.53 6.08
N ILE A 137 -19.15 5.52 6.63
CA ILE A 137 -18.51 4.34 7.24
C ILE A 137 -17.82 3.52 6.16
N SER A 138 -18.46 3.31 5.02
CA SER A 138 -17.92 2.57 3.90
C SER A 138 -16.63 3.23 3.35
N MET A 139 -16.63 4.56 3.25
CA MET A 139 -15.46 5.32 2.83
C MET A 139 -14.36 5.37 3.89
N CYS A 140 -14.70 5.34 5.18
CA CYS A 140 -13.71 5.14 6.25
C CYS A 140 -13.03 3.77 6.12
N ILE A 141 -13.77 2.70 5.84
CA ILE A 141 -13.20 1.36 5.63
C ILE A 141 -12.26 1.35 4.40
N PHE A 142 -12.66 2.02 3.32
CA PHE A 142 -11.81 2.21 2.15
C PHE A 142 -10.50 2.94 2.49
N ALA A 143 -10.57 4.02 3.28
CA ALA A 143 -9.39 4.74 3.74
C ALA A 143 -8.48 3.87 4.61
N LEU A 144 -9.04 3.07 5.53
CA LEU A 144 -8.28 2.15 6.39
C LEU A 144 -7.57 1.06 5.57
N ALA A 145 -8.22 0.52 4.53
CA ALA A 145 -7.60 -0.41 3.59
C ALA A 145 -6.41 0.23 2.86
N GLY A 146 -6.57 1.48 2.40
CA GLY A 146 -5.49 2.27 1.78
C GLY A 146 -4.33 2.53 2.73
N ILE A 147 -4.60 2.97 3.96
CA ILE A 147 -3.59 3.17 5.00
C ILE A 147 -2.81 1.87 5.26
N GLY A 148 -3.51 0.76 5.43
CA GLY A 148 -2.89 -0.55 5.65
C GLY A 148 -1.96 -0.95 4.51
N PHE A 149 -2.44 -0.86 3.27
CA PHE A 149 -1.66 -1.21 2.09
C PHE A 149 -0.40 -0.34 1.95
N TRP A 150 -0.56 0.98 1.87
CA TRP A 150 0.57 1.89 1.61
C TRP A 150 1.57 1.91 2.76
N SER A 151 1.11 1.79 4.02
CA SER A 151 2.01 1.68 5.16
C SER A 151 2.79 0.36 5.14
N SER A 152 2.14 -0.76 4.79
CA SER A 152 2.84 -2.04 4.64
C SER A 152 3.92 -2.00 3.58
N LEU A 153 3.67 -1.30 2.45
CA LEU A 153 4.62 -1.14 1.35
C LEU A 153 5.86 -0.35 1.77
N VAL A 154 5.71 0.68 2.61
CA VAL A 154 6.86 1.42 3.17
C VAL A 154 7.78 0.50 3.97
N PHE A 155 7.21 -0.31 4.88
CA PHE A 155 8.01 -1.25 5.68
C PHE A 155 8.55 -2.41 4.86
N TYR A 156 7.84 -2.86 3.83
CA TYR A 156 8.31 -3.84 2.85
C TYR A 156 9.58 -3.36 2.15
N ASN A 157 9.57 -2.13 1.62
CA ASN A 157 10.73 -1.54 0.96
C ASN A 157 11.89 -1.29 1.95
N ALA A 158 11.59 -0.80 3.16
CA ALA A 158 12.58 -0.59 4.21
C ALA A 158 13.25 -1.89 4.70
N TYR A 159 12.64 -3.05 4.43
CA TYR A 159 13.18 -4.36 4.82
C TYR A 159 14.15 -4.93 3.78
N LEU A 160 14.22 -4.38 2.56
CA LEU A 160 15.08 -4.86 1.48
C LEU A 160 16.58 -4.98 1.86
N PRO A 161 17.21 -3.99 2.57
CA PRO A 161 18.61 -4.11 2.98
C PRO A 161 18.88 -5.25 3.97
N GLU A 162 17.88 -5.71 4.69
CA GLU A 162 18.00 -6.85 5.61
C GLU A 162 17.91 -8.20 4.88
N VAL A 163 17.37 -8.21 3.65
CA VAL A 163 17.12 -9.42 2.87
C VAL A 163 18.19 -9.69 1.82
N ALA A 164 18.81 -8.63 1.28
CA ALA A 164 19.77 -8.73 0.20
C ALA A 164 20.91 -7.72 0.34
N PRO A 165 22.12 -8.03 -0.17
CA PRO A 165 23.20 -7.06 -0.28
C PRO A 165 22.84 -6.00 -1.33
N GLU A 166 23.41 -4.80 -1.20
CA GLU A 166 23.12 -3.63 -2.04
C GLU A 166 23.22 -3.93 -3.55
N GLN A 167 24.20 -4.75 -3.96
CA GLN A 167 24.40 -5.14 -5.35
C GLN A 167 23.27 -5.98 -5.95
N GLU A 168 22.42 -6.58 -5.11
CA GLU A 168 21.27 -7.40 -5.52
C GLU A 168 19.92 -6.68 -5.38
N HIS A 169 19.87 -5.47 -4.82
CA HIS A 169 18.63 -4.74 -4.56
C HIS A 169 17.80 -4.54 -5.82
N ASP A 170 18.42 -4.03 -6.90
CA ASP A 170 17.73 -3.77 -8.16
C ASP A 170 17.15 -5.06 -8.76
N ARG A 171 17.95 -6.13 -8.77
CA ARG A 171 17.52 -7.42 -9.30
C ARG A 171 16.37 -8.02 -8.48
N LEU A 172 16.44 -7.92 -7.15
CA LEU A 172 15.42 -8.46 -6.28
C LEU A 172 14.13 -7.64 -6.35
N SER A 173 14.23 -6.32 -6.40
CA SER A 173 13.10 -5.40 -6.61
C SER A 173 12.41 -5.65 -7.95
N ALA A 174 13.19 -5.75 -9.04
CA ALA A 174 12.65 -6.07 -10.36
C ALA A 174 11.91 -7.41 -10.38
N LYS A 175 12.42 -8.42 -9.65
CA LYS A 175 11.75 -9.70 -9.49
C LYS A 175 10.42 -9.55 -8.74
N GLY A 176 10.38 -8.80 -7.63
CA GLY A 176 9.18 -8.51 -6.87
C GLY A 176 8.11 -7.86 -7.74
N PHE A 177 8.45 -6.75 -8.40
CA PHE A 177 7.54 -6.05 -9.30
C PHE A 177 7.01 -6.94 -10.43
N SER A 178 7.87 -7.74 -11.07
CA SER A 178 7.43 -8.67 -12.11
C SER A 178 6.41 -9.68 -11.59
N MET A 179 6.64 -10.22 -10.40
CA MET A 179 5.70 -11.13 -9.73
C MET A 179 4.40 -10.42 -9.37
N GLY A 180 4.47 -9.18 -8.88
CA GLY A 180 3.33 -8.34 -8.54
C GLY A 180 2.41 -8.08 -9.73
N TYR A 181 2.98 -7.74 -10.90
CA TYR A 181 2.20 -7.59 -12.14
C TYR A 181 1.50 -8.87 -12.57
N VAL A 182 2.22 -10.00 -12.53
CA VAL A 182 1.63 -11.31 -12.88
C VAL A 182 0.46 -11.65 -11.94
N GLY A 183 0.65 -11.48 -10.63
CA GLY A 183 -0.40 -11.73 -9.64
C GLY A 183 -1.65 -10.86 -9.87
N SER A 184 -1.43 -9.57 -10.13
CA SER A 184 -2.51 -8.61 -10.37
C SER A 184 -3.28 -8.91 -11.65
N VAL A 185 -2.60 -9.28 -12.74
CA VAL A 185 -3.25 -9.67 -14.01
C VAL A 185 -4.09 -10.93 -13.83
N ILE A 186 -3.56 -11.94 -13.13
CA ILE A 186 -4.31 -13.17 -12.85
C ILE A 186 -5.59 -12.86 -12.08
N LEU A 187 -5.51 -12.07 -11.01
CA LEU A 187 -6.70 -11.72 -10.23
C LEU A 187 -7.66 -10.87 -11.04
N LEU A 188 -7.18 -9.89 -11.82
CA LEU A 188 -8.04 -9.06 -12.65
C LEU A 188 -8.85 -9.93 -13.64
N ILE A 189 -8.19 -10.89 -14.30
CA ILE A 189 -8.88 -11.83 -15.19
C ILE A 189 -9.94 -12.62 -14.41
N LEU A 190 -9.62 -13.13 -13.22
CA LEU A 190 -10.57 -13.87 -12.38
C LEU A 190 -11.77 -13.03 -11.93
N CYS A 191 -11.60 -11.71 -11.77
CA CYS A 191 -12.69 -10.81 -11.40
C CYS A 191 -13.58 -10.41 -12.59
N LEU A 192 -13.10 -10.56 -13.83
CA LEU A 192 -13.84 -10.19 -15.04
C LEU A 192 -14.60 -11.36 -15.68
N VAL A 193 -14.33 -12.59 -15.25
CA VAL A 193 -14.99 -13.83 -15.70
C VAL A 193 -16.06 -14.24 -14.71
#